data_74a8eeeac362ad62a352efef7a321c13
#
_entry.id   74a8eeeac362ad62a352efef7a321c13
#
_cell.length_a   1.000
_cell.length_b   1.000
_cell.length_c   1.000
_cell.angle_alpha   90.00
_cell.angle_beta   90.00
_cell.angle_gamma   90.00
#
_symmetry.space_group_name_H-M   'P 1'
#
loop_
_entity.id
_entity.type
_entity.pdbx_description
1 polymer ?
#
loop_
_entity_poly.entity_id
_entity_poly.type
_entity_poly.pdbx_seq_one_letter_code
_entity_poly.pdbx_strand_id
1 'polypeptide(L)'
;MPDRGGVAVGAEERPARPLPGDLTAEEHRILAYASAIGSEFDFQLLVAAMAANEEELAEQLETLVHRGILTERLGGDRFAFKEEEFRARIYRSLTESRLRVLHRKIAEALESIRPGPPPELFADLGRHYFLGKVTAKSLEYNRRAGERARAADEPERAIHHFERVLLDLATQPESHAAEEAAITEVLGDLYYSVGNFASADRYYGQALEKAGNQDPSLRARLLLARSEIARDNLAGEAAARGALEARRLFSAAGDAVGVAKTHQLMARLAFQRGDFPGSLDENMYALELLEGNRDPRLIGRLAIELGNSFAMLGADVKPIAIDWYERAILMLRSVSDWLELSRAYHNLAVAIGEAHPQDGLDYLAKAREAADRGHDPRSAGWALLTGVEMRLALGQMDESERDNEQAFRLLQRLADPLGLEQVELNRGEIAERRGQWEDAERGYSGAVERCRKFGLGADEAEAQFRLARLRSKVRDWSGAREAFLQAERLGLPEVRPNLAKAFADLKQTLDVADGTPPAAPSADDPADHPPL
;
A
#
# COMPACT_ATOMS: atom_id res chain seq x y z
N MET A 1 -26.01 10.16 16.66
CA MET A 1 -26.85 9.25 15.83
C MET A 1 -26.00 8.80 14.68
N PRO A 2 -25.54 7.53 14.58
CA PRO A 2 -24.80 7.05 13.42
C PRO A 2 -25.76 6.52 12.38
N ASP A 3 -25.55 7.00 11.18
CA ASP A 3 -26.28 6.63 9.98
C ASP A 3 -25.92 5.20 9.56
N ARG A 4 -26.94 4.40 9.35
CA ARG A 4 -26.81 3.01 8.91
C ARG A 4 -26.64 2.99 7.40
N GLY A 5 -25.41 2.83 6.93
CA GLY A 5 -25.11 2.52 5.53
C GLY A 5 -25.80 1.21 5.12
N GLY A 6 -26.74 1.31 4.17
CA GLY A 6 -27.55 0.21 3.68
C GLY A 6 -26.72 -0.88 3.01
N VAL A 7 -26.80 -2.08 3.56
CA VAL A 7 -26.43 -3.31 2.87
C VAL A 7 -27.46 -3.54 1.77
N ALA A 8 -26.99 -3.70 0.55
CA ALA A 8 -27.83 -4.04 -0.60
C ALA A 8 -28.56 -5.35 -0.34
N VAL A 9 -29.84 -5.25 -0.07
CA VAL A 9 -30.79 -6.37 -0.06
C VAL A 9 -31.18 -6.62 -1.51
N GLY A 10 -30.82 -7.78 -2.05
CA GLY A 10 -31.24 -8.13 -3.40
C GLY A 10 -30.53 -9.32 -4.02
N ALA A 11 -30.17 -10.34 -3.23
CA ALA A 11 -30.02 -11.69 -3.79
C ALA A 11 -31.22 -12.50 -3.28
N GLU A 12 -32.16 -12.82 -4.14
CA GLU A 12 -33.21 -13.79 -3.86
C GLU A 12 -32.55 -15.08 -3.35
N GLU A 13 -32.66 -15.34 -2.05
CA GLU A 13 -32.32 -16.64 -1.48
C GLU A 13 -33.26 -17.68 -2.14
N ARG A 14 -32.74 -18.37 -3.14
CA ARG A 14 -33.42 -19.58 -3.64
C ARG A 14 -33.62 -20.51 -2.44
N PRO A 15 -34.84 -20.99 -2.16
CA PRO A 15 -35.09 -21.86 -1.04
C PRO A 15 -34.13 -23.06 -1.13
N ALA A 16 -33.36 -23.27 -0.06
CA ALA A 16 -32.39 -24.35 0.03
C ALA A 16 -33.10 -25.67 -0.27
N ARG A 17 -32.73 -26.38 -1.35
CA ARG A 17 -33.23 -27.74 -1.61
C ARG A 17 -32.97 -28.57 -0.36
N PRO A 18 -33.95 -29.34 0.15
CA PRO A 18 -33.71 -30.21 1.30
C PRO A 18 -32.55 -31.16 0.99
N LEU A 19 -31.79 -31.53 2.04
CA LEU A 19 -30.78 -32.59 1.90
C LEU A 19 -31.47 -33.82 1.30
N PRO A 20 -30.80 -34.60 0.43
CA PRO A 20 -31.39 -35.82 -0.09
C PRO A 20 -31.87 -36.65 1.10
N GLY A 21 -33.18 -36.89 1.18
CA GLY A 21 -33.83 -37.60 2.30
C GLY A 21 -33.48 -39.08 2.40
N ASP A 22 -32.62 -39.55 1.52
CA ASP A 22 -32.20 -40.94 1.32
C ASP A 22 -30.75 -41.23 1.77
N LEU A 23 -30.08 -40.28 2.45
CA LEU A 23 -28.75 -40.52 3.03
C LEU A 23 -28.85 -41.38 4.29
N THR A 24 -28.03 -42.41 4.38
CA THR A 24 -27.91 -43.24 5.57
C THR A 24 -27.26 -42.45 6.72
N ALA A 25 -27.39 -42.94 7.95
CA ALA A 25 -26.73 -42.32 9.12
C ALA A 25 -25.20 -42.28 8.99
N GLU A 26 -24.61 -43.32 8.36
CA GLU A 26 -23.16 -43.39 8.16
C GLU A 26 -22.70 -42.45 7.04
N GLU A 27 -23.44 -42.37 5.91
CA GLU A 27 -23.17 -41.38 4.88
C GLU A 27 -23.23 -39.93 5.43
N HIS A 28 -24.22 -39.63 6.27
CA HIS A 28 -24.29 -38.35 6.97
C HIS A 28 -23.08 -38.10 7.88
N ARG A 29 -22.60 -39.14 8.53
CA ARG A 29 -21.41 -39.04 9.41
C ARG A 29 -20.16 -38.76 8.59
N ILE A 30 -19.95 -39.49 7.48
CA ILE A 30 -18.82 -39.28 6.57
C ILE A 30 -18.82 -37.85 5.99
N LEU A 31 -19.98 -37.46 5.43
CA LEU A 31 -20.15 -36.12 4.84
C LEU A 31 -19.98 -34.99 5.86
N ALA A 32 -20.35 -35.22 7.14
CA ALA A 32 -20.11 -34.25 8.21
C ALA A 32 -18.60 -33.99 8.45
N TYR A 33 -17.78 -35.07 8.56
CA TYR A 33 -16.34 -34.92 8.66
C TYR A 33 -15.73 -34.31 7.41
N ALA A 34 -16.09 -34.82 6.21
CA ALA A 34 -15.62 -34.31 4.95
C ALA A 34 -15.92 -32.81 4.78
N SER A 35 -17.17 -32.38 5.12
CA SER A 35 -17.56 -30.97 5.04
C SER A 35 -16.78 -30.05 5.99
N ALA A 36 -16.37 -30.58 7.15
CA ALA A 36 -15.58 -29.84 8.14
C ALA A 36 -14.09 -29.78 7.75
N ILE A 37 -13.55 -30.77 7.05
CA ILE A 37 -12.19 -30.72 6.49
C ILE A 37 -12.13 -29.63 5.42
N GLY A 38 -12.96 -29.71 4.36
CA GLY A 38 -12.97 -28.73 3.29
C GLY A 38 -13.75 -29.19 2.05
N SER A 39 -13.60 -28.44 0.96
CA SER A 39 -14.18 -28.79 -0.35
C SER A 39 -13.50 -30.00 -0.97
N GLU A 40 -12.24 -30.20 -0.66
CA GLU A 40 -11.41 -31.34 -1.02
C GLU A 40 -10.75 -31.90 0.24
N PHE A 41 -10.60 -33.21 0.34
CA PHE A 41 -10.04 -33.87 1.52
C PHE A 41 -9.26 -35.14 1.14
N ASP A 42 -8.27 -35.44 1.98
CA ASP A 42 -7.42 -36.62 1.88
C ASP A 42 -8.09 -37.85 2.54
N PHE A 43 -7.99 -39.01 1.91
CA PHE A 43 -8.58 -40.26 2.40
C PHE A 43 -8.02 -40.65 3.79
N GLN A 44 -6.69 -40.64 3.94
CA GLN A 44 -6.03 -41.04 5.19
C GLN A 44 -6.39 -40.08 6.34
N LEU A 45 -6.53 -38.79 6.03
CA LEU A 45 -7.02 -37.83 7.03
C LEU A 45 -8.44 -38.15 7.49
N LEU A 46 -9.32 -38.52 6.56
CA LEU A 46 -10.69 -38.87 6.91
C LEU A 46 -10.75 -40.16 7.74
N VAL A 47 -9.99 -41.21 7.37
CA VAL A 47 -9.83 -42.46 8.14
C VAL A 47 -9.39 -42.15 9.57
N ALA A 48 -8.32 -41.39 9.73
CA ALA A 48 -7.78 -41.05 11.04
C ALA A 48 -8.74 -40.20 11.87
N ALA A 49 -9.37 -39.18 11.28
CA ALA A 49 -10.30 -38.28 11.99
C ALA A 49 -11.57 -39.02 12.46
N MET A 50 -12.03 -39.99 11.69
CA MET A 50 -13.20 -40.82 12.02
C MET A 50 -12.85 -42.02 12.90
N ALA A 51 -11.58 -42.40 13.02
CA ALA A 51 -11.11 -43.68 13.53
C ALA A 51 -11.85 -44.85 12.88
N ALA A 52 -11.99 -44.77 11.55
CA ALA A 52 -12.78 -45.71 10.73
C ALA A 52 -11.91 -46.88 10.24
N ASN A 53 -12.58 -47.99 9.88
CA ASN A 53 -11.96 -49.05 9.10
C ASN A 53 -11.74 -48.56 7.67
N GLU A 54 -10.55 -48.75 7.10
CA GLU A 54 -10.19 -48.23 5.77
C GLU A 54 -11.06 -48.86 4.67
N GLU A 55 -11.29 -50.18 4.69
CA GLU A 55 -12.03 -50.90 3.69
C GLU A 55 -13.51 -50.50 3.67
N GLU A 56 -14.13 -50.43 4.86
CA GLU A 56 -15.52 -49.99 5.00
C GLU A 56 -15.72 -48.54 4.54
N LEU A 57 -14.77 -47.65 4.88
CA LEU A 57 -14.82 -46.25 4.50
C LEU A 57 -14.65 -46.07 2.98
N ALA A 58 -13.77 -46.87 2.36
CA ALA A 58 -13.56 -46.85 0.89
C ALA A 58 -14.84 -47.24 0.17
N GLU A 59 -15.52 -48.33 0.57
CA GLU A 59 -16.80 -48.76 -0.03
C GLU A 59 -17.89 -47.67 0.10
N GLN A 60 -17.95 -46.99 1.24
CA GLN A 60 -18.93 -45.91 1.45
C GLN A 60 -18.61 -44.69 0.58
N LEU A 61 -17.33 -44.34 0.41
CA LEU A 61 -16.91 -43.23 -0.46
C LEU A 61 -17.18 -43.55 -1.93
N GLU A 62 -16.92 -44.79 -2.38
CA GLU A 62 -17.30 -45.23 -3.72
C GLU A 62 -18.81 -45.09 -3.96
N THR A 63 -19.63 -45.46 -2.97
CA THR A 63 -21.09 -45.28 -3.04
C THR A 63 -21.45 -43.79 -3.21
N LEU A 64 -20.81 -42.88 -2.44
CA LEU A 64 -21.05 -41.45 -2.55
C LEU A 64 -20.56 -40.86 -3.89
N VAL A 65 -19.49 -41.42 -4.47
CA VAL A 65 -19.01 -41.08 -5.82
C VAL A 65 -20.01 -41.53 -6.87
N HIS A 66 -20.49 -42.77 -6.82
CA HIS A 66 -21.51 -43.29 -7.76
C HIS A 66 -22.83 -42.51 -7.69
N ARG A 67 -23.21 -42.04 -6.51
CA ARG A 67 -24.37 -41.14 -6.32
C ARG A 67 -24.12 -39.70 -6.81
N GLY A 68 -22.89 -39.39 -7.25
CA GLY A 68 -22.53 -38.09 -7.76
C GLY A 68 -22.46 -36.97 -6.70
N ILE A 69 -22.32 -37.32 -5.43
CA ILE A 69 -22.14 -36.38 -4.30
C ILE A 69 -20.67 -35.97 -4.17
N LEU A 70 -19.79 -36.96 -4.31
CA LEU A 70 -18.35 -36.76 -4.30
C LEU A 70 -17.74 -37.04 -5.68
N THR A 71 -16.53 -36.62 -5.88
CA THR A 71 -15.65 -36.97 -7.01
C THR A 71 -14.32 -37.42 -6.46
N GLU A 72 -13.79 -38.52 -6.98
CA GLU A 72 -12.44 -38.95 -6.72
C GLU A 72 -11.47 -38.18 -7.62
N ARG A 73 -10.32 -37.76 -7.06
CA ARG A 73 -9.25 -37.09 -7.80
C ARG A 73 -8.22 -38.09 -8.34
N LEU A 74 -7.54 -37.69 -9.40
CA LEU A 74 -6.47 -38.51 -9.99
C LEU A 74 -5.46 -38.92 -8.91
N GLY A 75 -5.26 -40.26 -8.77
CA GLY A 75 -4.37 -40.85 -7.78
C GLY A 75 -5.06 -41.63 -6.65
N GLY A 76 -6.40 -41.54 -6.51
CA GLY A 76 -7.19 -42.36 -5.57
C GLY A 76 -7.13 -41.90 -4.09
N ASP A 77 -6.19 -41.01 -3.73
CA ASP A 77 -5.97 -40.62 -2.34
C ASP A 77 -6.81 -39.41 -1.89
N ARG A 78 -7.49 -38.72 -2.81
CA ARG A 78 -8.21 -37.48 -2.53
C ARG A 78 -9.61 -37.49 -3.11
N PHE A 79 -10.54 -36.92 -2.35
CA PHE A 79 -11.93 -36.76 -2.72
C PHE A 79 -12.34 -35.29 -2.62
N ALA A 80 -13.33 -34.90 -3.43
CA ALA A 80 -13.89 -33.55 -3.41
C ALA A 80 -15.42 -33.59 -3.49
N PHE A 81 -16.07 -32.62 -2.88
CA PHE A 81 -17.50 -32.39 -3.11
C PHE A 81 -17.73 -31.94 -4.55
N LYS A 82 -18.69 -32.53 -5.23
CA LYS A 82 -19.06 -32.15 -6.60
C LYS A 82 -19.67 -30.73 -6.63
N GLU A 83 -20.44 -30.39 -5.60
CA GLU A 83 -21.08 -29.09 -5.45
C GLU A 83 -20.70 -28.45 -4.10
N GLU A 84 -20.06 -27.29 -4.13
CA GLU A 84 -19.67 -26.56 -2.92
C GLU A 84 -20.90 -26.15 -2.07
N GLU A 85 -22.02 -25.84 -2.71
CA GLU A 85 -23.25 -25.50 -2.00
C GLU A 85 -23.78 -26.68 -1.18
N PHE A 86 -23.65 -27.92 -1.70
CA PHE A 86 -24.02 -29.12 -0.96
C PHE A 86 -23.15 -29.31 0.27
N ARG A 87 -21.81 -29.17 0.14
CA ARG A 87 -20.88 -29.19 1.27
C ARG A 87 -21.27 -28.16 2.33
N ALA A 88 -21.52 -26.92 1.91
CA ALA A 88 -21.87 -25.81 2.82
C ALA A 88 -23.20 -26.09 3.55
N ARG A 89 -24.18 -26.73 2.91
CA ARG A 89 -25.45 -27.14 3.54
C ARG A 89 -25.23 -28.21 4.60
N ILE A 90 -24.43 -29.25 4.31
CA ILE A 90 -24.08 -30.28 5.31
C ILE A 90 -23.42 -29.59 6.51
N TYR A 91 -22.41 -28.75 6.29
CA TYR A 91 -21.68 -28.06 7.35
C TYR A 91 -22.62 -27.19 8.22
N ARG A 92 -23.50 -26.39 7.60
CA ARG A 92 -24.46 -25.53 8.32
C ARG A 92 -25.55 -26.30 9.05
N SER A 93 -25.86 -27.55 8.66
CA SER A 93 -26.81 -28.38 9.36
C SER A 93 -26.30 -28.94 10.68
N LEU A 94 -24.99 -28.85 10.93
CA LEU A 94 -24.36 -29.36 12.14
C LEU A 94 -24.48 -28.35 13.29
N THR A 95 -24.77 -28.86 14.49
CA THR A 95 -24.76 -28.03 15.70
C THR A 95 -23.35 -27.57 16.03
N GLU A 96 -23.21 -26.42 16.68
CA GLU A 96 -21.92 -25.93 17.13
C GLU A 96 -21.13 -26.93 17.96
N SER A 97 -21.81 -27.65 18.88
CA SER A 97 -21.17 -28.68 19.73
C SER A 97 -20.60 -29.81 18.86
N ARG A 98 -21.30 -30.23 17.81
CA ARG A 98 -20.82 -31.24 16.88
C ARG A 98 -19.65 -30.73 16.06
N LEU A 99 -19.72 -29.51 15.53
CA LEU A 99 -18.60 -28.87 14.81
C LEU A 99 -17.34 -28.79 15.66
N ARG A 100 -17.44 -28.39 16.93
CA ARG A 100 -16.29 -28.37 17.85
C ARG A 100 -15.61 -29.75 17.97
N VAL A 101 -16.40 -30.81 18.12
CA VAL A 101 -15.86 -32.17 18.21
C VAL A 101 -15.20 -32.59 16.90
N LEU A 102 -15.84 -32.33 15.75
CA LEU A 102 -15.29 -32.66 14.43
C LEU A 102 -13.95 -31.95 14.21
N HIS A 103 -13.92 -30.64 14.38
CA HIS A 103 -12.70 -29.86 14.17
C HIS A 103 -11.56 -30.29 15.08
N ARG A 104 -11.84 -30.60 16.36
CA ARG A 104 -10.81 -31.13 17.27
C ARG A 104 -10.25 -32.46 16.77
N LYS A 105 -11.11 -33.42 16.38
CA LYS A 105 -10.67 -34.72 15.89
C LYS A 105 -9.89 -34.62 14.58
N ILE A 106 -10.27 -33.71 13.68
CA ILE A 106 -9.54 -33.45 12.43
C ILE A 106 -8.15 -32.90 12.75
N ALA A 107 -8.03 -31.95 13.69
CA ALA A 107 -6.74 -31.41 14.09
C ALA A 107 -5.83 -32.47 14.73
N GLU A 108 -6.37 -33.28 15.63
CA GLU A 108 -5.67 -34.41 16.26
C GLU A 108 -5.20 -35.43 15.20
N ALA A 109 -6.04 -35.73 14.20
CA ALA A 109 -5.67 -36.61 13.10
C ALA A 109 -4.54 -36.01 12.25
N LEU A 110 -4.61 -34.72 11.90
CA LEU A 110 -3.55 -34.03 11.14
C LEU A 110 -2.19 -34.10 11.86
N GLU A 111 -2.17 -33.91 13.20
CA GLU A 111 -0.94 -34.05 13.99
C GLU A 111 -0.46 -35.50 14.06
N SER A 112 -1.37 -36.48 14.17
CA SER A 112 -1.00 -37.89 14.32
C SER A 112 -0.41 -38.50 13.05
N ILE A 113 -0.96 -38.14 11.88
CA ILE A 113 -0.47 -38.62 10.58
C ILE A 113 0.93 -38.09 10.27
N ARG A 114 1.24 -36.88 10.76
CA ARG A 114 2.55 -36.22 10.52
C ARG A 114 3.08 -35.65 11.83
N PRO A 115 3.76 -36.48 12.66
CA PRO A 115 4.41 -36.01 13.86
C PRO A 115 5.45 -34.91 13.54
N GLY A 116 5.37 -33.76 14.22
CA GLY A 116 6.15 -32.58 13.87
C GLY A 116 5.68 -31.97 12.56
N PRO A 117 4.42 -31.49 12.48
CA PRO A 117 3.78 -31.10 11.23
C PRO A 117 4.59 -30.05 10.47
N PRO A 118 4.72 -30.18 9.15
CA PRO A 118 5.44 -29.22 8.34
C PRO A 118 4.70 -27.86 8.31
N PRO A 119 5.42 -26.76 8.05
CA PRO A 119 4.87 -25.40 8.10
C PRO A 119 3.62 -25.16 7.25
N GLU A 120 3.43 -25.94 6.18
CA GLU A 120 2.28 -25.89 5.29
C GLU A 120 0.96 -26.22 6.01
N LEU A 121 1.01 -27.04 7.06
CA LEU A 121 -0.16 -27.46 7.83
C LEU A 121 -0.52 -26.52 8.99
N PHE A 122 0.31 -25.54 9.33
CA PHE A 122 0.05 -24.66 10.47
C PHE A 122 -1.27 -23.90 10.36
N ALA A 123 -1.63 -23.44 9.15
CA ALA A 123 -2.87 -22.74 8.91
C ALA A 123 -4.10 -23.63 9.15
N ASP A 124 -4.06 -24.86 8.66
CA ASP A 124 -5.14 -25.84 8.85
C ASP A 124 -5.25 -26.28 10.32
N LEU A 125 -4.14 -26.63 10.95
CA LEU A 125 -4.08 -26.97 12.37
C LEU A 125 -4.60 -25.80 13.24
N GLY A 126 -4.13 -24.58 12.99
CA GLY A 126 -4.60 -23.38 13.70
C GLY A 126 -6.11 -23.18 13.54
N ARG A 127 -6.63 -23.34 12.31
CA ARG A 127 -8.06 -23.23 12.03
C ARG A 127 -8.88 -24.30 12.76
N HIS A 128 -8.47 -25.56 12.68
CA HIS A 128 -9.22 -26.65 13.28
C HIS A 128 -9.16 -26.64 14.80
N TYR A 129 -8.01 -26.33 15.41
CA TYR A 129 -7.92 -26.18 16.88
C TYR A 129 -8.71 -24.96 17.39
N PHE A 130 -8.73 -23.85 16.65
CA PHE A 130 -9.54 -22.67 16.97
C PHE A 130 -11.05 -23.01 17.00
N LEU A 131 -11.54 -23.66 15.95
CA LEU A 131 -12.94 -24.07 15.84
C LEU A 131 -13.25 -25.21 16.81
N GLY A 132 -12.29 -26.07 17.11
CA GLY A 132 -12.38 -27.14 18.09
C GLY A 132 -12.29 -26.68 19.53
N LYS A 133 -12.01 -25.38 19.78
CA LYS A 133 -11.84 -24.77 21.12
C LYS A 133 -10.73 -25.44 21.96
N VAL A 134 -9.62 -25.80 21.33
CA VAL A 134 -8.41 -26.30 21.96
C VAL A 134 -7.40 -25.14 22.03
N THR A 135 -7.62 -24.23 22.96
CA THR A 135 -6.97 -22.91 23.02
C THR A 135 -5.44 -22.95 22.96
N ALA A 136 -4.79 -23.82 23.74
CA ALA A 136 -3.32 -23.91 23.76
C ALA A 136 -2.72 -24.25 22.39
N LYS A 137 -3.30 -25.25 21.68
CA LYS A 137 -2.88 -25.65 20.34
C LYS A 137 -3.28 -24.62 19.28
N SER A 138 -4.44 -24.00 19.43
CA SER A 138 -4.89 -22.93 18.56
C SER A 138 -3.93 -21.74 18.60
N LEU A 139 -3.52 -21.29 19.78
CA LEU A 139 -2.52 -20.24 19.99
C LEU A 139 -1.20 -20.58 19.30
N GLU A 140 -0.69 -21.80 19.56
CA GLU A 140 0.57 -22.27 18.99
C GLU A 140 0.55 -22.21 17.45
N TYR A 141 -0.44 -22.86 16.82
CA TYR A 141 -0.46 -23.00 15.36
C TYR A 141 -0.90 -21.74 14.63
N ASN A 142 -1.85 -20.96 15.16
CA ASN A 142 -2.20 -19.69 14.54
C ASN A 142 -1.05 -18.68 14.64
N ARG A 143 -0.26 -18.65 15.72
CA ARG A 143 0.93 -17.81 15.78
C ARG A 143 1.96 -18.20 14.73
N ARG A 144 2.30 -19.49 14.62
CA ARG A 144 3.22 -19.99 13.60
C ARG A 144 2.74 -19.72 12.17
N ALA A 145 1.44 -19.89 11.92
CA ALA A 145 0.83 -19.61 10.62
C ALA A 145 0.88 -18.10 10.29
N GLY A 146 0.59 -17.25 11.27
CA GLY A 146 0.67 -15.79 11.13
C GLY A 146 2.10 -15.30 10.85
N GLU A 147 3.07 -15.82 11.60
CA GLU A 147 4.50 -15.50 11.38
C GLU A 147 4.98 -15.95 10.00
N ARG A 148 4.57 -17.15 9.56
CA ARG A 148 4.89 -17.64 8.23
C ARG A 148 4.26 -16.79 7.12
N ALA A 149 2.99 -16.45 7.25
CA ALA A 149 2.29 -15.59 6.29
C ALA A 149 2.95 -14.21 6.22
N ARG A 150 3.37 -13.64 7.36
CA ARG A 150 4.12 -12.38 7.42
C ARG A 150 5.47 -12.49 6.71
N ALA A 151 6.21 -13.59 6.92
CA ALA A 151 7.49 -13.84 6.27
C ALA A 151 7.35 -14.08 4.75
N ALA A 152 6.18 -14.53 4.29
CA ALA A 152 5.85 -14.74 2.88
C ALA A 152 5.21 -13.51 2.21
N ASP A 153 5.14 -12.36 2.92
CA ASP A 153 4.48 -11.14 2.45
C ASP A 153 2.99 -11.34 2.07
N GLU A 154 2.27 -12.11 2.93
CA GLU A 154 0.83 -12.40 2.80
C GLU A 154 0.06 -11.73 3.97
N PRO A 155 -0.05 -10.39 4.01
CA PRO A 155 -0.54 -9.66 5.18
C PRO A 155 -1.98 -10.00 5.57
N GLU A 156 -2.88 -10.23 4.62
CA GLU A 156 -4.29 -10.57 4.90
C GLU A 156 -4.40 -11.93 5.61
N ARG A 157 -3.56 -12.91 5.21
CA ARG A 157 -3.49 -14.20 5.89
C ARG A 157 -2.90 -14.08 7.28
N ALA A 158 -1.85 -13.28 7.43
CA ALA A 158 -1.23 -13.01 8.73
C ALA A 158 -2.25 -12.36 9.70
N ILE A 159 -2.97 -11.33 9.25
CA ILE A 159 -4.04 -10.67 10.01
C ILE A 159 -5.04 -11.70 10.53
N HIS A 160 -5.57 -12.54 9.66
CA HIS A 160 -6.57 -13.55 10.02
C HIS A 160 -6.08 -14.50 11.13
N HIS A 161 -4.82 -14.92 11.07
CA HIS A 161 -4.25 -15.78 12.10
C HIS A 161 -4.00 -15.06 13.42
N PHE A 162 -3.46 -13.84 13.39
CA PHE A 162 -3.22 -13.08 14.62
C PHE A 162 -4.51 -12.60 15.29
N GLU A 163 -5.58 -12.31 14.54
CA GLU A 163 -6.90 -12.04 15.12
C GLU A 163 -7.45 -13.24 15.89
N ARG A 164 -7.26 -14.47 15.37
CA ARG A 164 -7.62 -15.68 16.13
C ARG A 164 -6.81 -15.84 17.40
N VAL A 165 -5.50 -15.50 17.36
CA VAL A 165 -4.66 -15.50 18.57
C VAL A 165 -5.25 -14.55 19.63
N LEU A 166 -5.63 -13.32 19.26
CA LEU A 166 -6.25 -12.36 20.19
C LEU A 166 -7.57 -12.89 20.77
N LEU A 167 -8.42 -13.49 19.92
CA LEU A 167 -9.68 -14.06 20.37
C LEU A 167 -9.47 -15.21 21.37
N ASP A 168 -8.46 -16.05 21.17
CA ASP A 168 -8.14 -17.14 22.07
C ASP A 168 -7.54 -16.62 23.40
N LEU A 169 -6.64 -15.63 23.36
CA LEU A 169 -6.08 -14.99 24.56
C LEU A 169 -7.19 -14.37 25.43
N ALA A 170 -8.15 -13.70 24.80
CA ALA A 170 -9.29 -13.10 25.50
C ALA A 170 -10.20 -14.10 26.23
N THR A 171 -10.12 -15.40 25.89
CA THR A 171 -10.89 -16.46 26.57
C THR A 171 -10.16 -17.07 27.77
N GLN A 172 -8.90 -16.74 28.00
CA GLN A 172 -8.12 -17.30 29.08
C GLN A 172 -8.40 -16.59 30.43
N PRO A 173 -8.42 -17.31 31.55
CA PRO A 173 -8.71 -16.71 32.84
C PRO A 173 -7.55 -15.87 33.41
N GLU A 174 -6.33 -16.10 32.93
CA GLU A 174 -5.15 -15.36 33.32
C GLU A 174 -4.97 -14.12 32.45
N SER A 175 -4.37 -13.06 32.99
CA SER A 175 -4.10 -11.85 32.24
C SER A 175 -2.87 -12.03 31.34
N HIS A 176 -3.07 -11.95 30.05
CA HIS A 176 -2.01 -12.00 29.03
C HIS A 176 -1.71 -10.61 28.44
N ALA A 177 -1.86 -9.54 29.22
CA ALA A 177 -1.82 -8.16 28.74
C ALA A 177 -0.57 -7.83 27.91
N ALA A 178 0.61 -8.30 28.30
CA ALA A 178 1.86 -8.07 27.57
C ALA A 178 1.86 -8.81 26.21
N GLU A 179 1.38 -10.04 26.18
CA GLU A 179 1.28 -10.83 24.95
C GLU A 179 0.20 -10.28 24.02
N GLU A 180 -0.96 -9.92 24.57
CA GLU A 180 -2.01 -9.24 23.81
C GLU A 180 -1.52 -7.91 23.20
N ALA A 181 -0.76 -7.12 23.96
CA ALA A 181 -0.18 -5.88 23.47
C ALA A 181 0.78 -6.13 22.29
N ALA A 182 1.63 -7.15 22.38
CA ALA A 182 2.57 -7.51 21.31
C ALA A 182 1.84 -7.98 20.02
N ILE A 183 0.82 -8.84 20.16
CA ILE A 183 0.02 -9.28 18.99
C ILE A 183 -0.78 -8.12 18.39
N THR A 184 -1.29 -7.23 19.24
CA THR A 184 -2.04 -6.05 18.81
C THR A 184 -1.12 -5.06 18.07
N GLU A 185 0.15 -4.88 18.50
CA GLU A 185 1.18 -4.13 17.76
C GLU A 185 1.38 -4.74 16.36
N VAL A 186 1.58 -6.06 16.26
CA VAL A 186 1.76 -6.76 14.97
C VAL A 186 0.56 -6.58 14.04
N LEU A 187 -0.66 -6.62 14.57
CA LEU A 187 -1.86 -6.34 13.78
C LEU A 187 -1.90 -4.89 13.31
N GLY A 188 -1.49 -3.95 14.13
CA GLY A 188 -1.33 -2.55 13.74
C GLY A 188 -0.39 -2.40 12.54
N ASP A 189 0.79 -3.03 12.60
CA ASP A 189 1.78 -3.02 11.51
C ASP A 189 1.24 -3.64 10.22
N LEU A 190 0.53 -4.77 10.33
CA LEU A 190 -0.07 -5.44 9.17
C LEU A 190 -1.19 -4.60 8.53
N TYR A 191 -2.07 -4.00 9.35
CA TYR A 191 -3.10 -3.12 8.82
C TYR A 191 -2.53 -1.84 8.19
N TYR A 192 -1.42 -1.33 8.74
CA TYR A 192 -0.68 -0.22 8.14
C TYR A 192 -0.11 -0.59 6.77
N SER A 193 0.51 -1.78 6.65
CA SER A 193 1.10 -2.25 5.39
C SER A 193 0.08 -2.44 4.26
N VAL A 194 -1.17 -2.81 4.58
CA VAL A 194 -2.27 -2.90 3.59
C VAL A 194 -3.01 -1.58 3.38
N GLY A 195 -2.52 -0.46 3.95
CA GLY A 195 -3.12 0.87 3.79
C GLY A 195 -4.40 1.11 4.57
N ASN A 196 -4.78 0.21 5.48
CA ASN A 196 -5.94 0.39 6.36
C ASN A 196 -5.55 1.14 7.63
N PHE A 197 -5.26 2.44 7.48
CA PHE A 197 -4.78 3.29 8.55
C PHE A 197 -5.76 3.42 9.73
N ALA A 198 -7.07 3.36 9.48
CA ALA A 198 -8.07 3.42 10.54
C ALA A 198 -8.01 2.19 11.46
N SER A 199 -7.86 0.99 10.89
CA SER A 199 -7.67 -0.22 11.68
C SER A 199 -6.31 -0.23 12.37
N ALA A 200 -5.23 0.20 11.70
CA ALA A 200 -3.90 0.31 12.28
C ALA A 200 -3.90 1.21 13.52
N ASP A 201 -4.45 2.44 13.44
CA ASP A 201 -4.53 3.36 14.59
C ASP A 201 -5.33 2.77 15.76
N ARG A 202 -6.44 2.09 15.46
CA ARG A 202 -7.25 1.40 16.47
C ARG A 202 -6.44 0.32 17.21
N TYR A 203 -5.72 -0.54 16.47
CA TYR A 203 -4.91 -1.60 17.07
C TYR A 203 -3.73 -1.04 17.85
N TYR A 204 -3.01 -0.03 17.35
CA TYR A 204 -1.96 0.64 18.12
C TYR A 204 -2.50 1.32 19.38
N GLY A 205 -3.70 1.92 19.33
CA GLY A 205 -4.38 2.47 20.50
C GLY A 205 -4.67 1.39 21.56
N GLN A 206 -5.23 0.26 21.15
CA GLN A 206 -5.47 -0.89 22.05
C GLN A 206 -4.17 -1.44 22.65
N ALA A 207 -3.10 -1.54 21.84
CA ALA A 207 -1.79 -1.96 22.34
C ALA A 207 -1.24 -0.99 23.39
N LEU A 208 -1.40 0.33 23.20
CA LEU A 208 -1.02 1.35 24.19
C LEU A 208 -1.77 1.21 25.51
N GLU A 209 -3.08 0.96 25.46
CA GLU A 209 -3.90 0.74 26.66
C GLU A 209 -3.43 -0.50 27.42
N LYS A 210 -3.16 -1.61 26.71
CA LYS A 210 -2.71 -2.87 27.30
C LYS A 210 -1.27 -2.80 27.86
N ALA A 211 -0.36 -2.13 27.16
CA ALA A 211 1.02 -1.92 27.59
C ALA A 211 1.11 -1.07 28.87
N GLY A 212 0.19 -0.12 29.03
CA GLY A 212 0.18 0.81 30.16
C GLY A 212 1.51 1.56 30.28
N ASN A 213 2.06 1.62 31.51
CA ASN A 213 3.37 2.23 31.78
C ASN A 213 4.48 1.19 32.04
N GLN A 214 4.19 -0.11 31.86
CA GLN A 214 5.11 -1.18 32.25
C GLN A 214 6.22 -1.41 31.21
N ASP A 215 5.95 -1.11 29.92
CA ASP A 215 6.91 -1.20 28.84
C ASP A 215 7.07 0.15 28.12
N PRO A 216 8.00 1.01 28.57
CA PRO A 216 8.26 2.29 27.93
C PRO A 216 8.73 2.18 26.48
N SER A 217 9.44 1.11 26.11
CA SER A 217 9.95 0.89 24.76
C SER A 217 8.82 0.56 23.79
N LEU A 218 7.91 -0.35 24.18
CA LEU A 218 6.70 -0.64 23.42
C LEU A 218 5.84 0.63 23.26
N ARG A 219 5.63 1.36 24.35
CA ARG A 219 4.88 2.62 24.34
C ARG A 219 5.48 3.62 23.35
N ALA A 220 6.81 3.77 23.33
CA ALA A 220 7.50 4.67 22.41
C ALA A 220 7.29 4.26 20.95
N ARG A 221 7.40 2.96 20.62
CA ARG A 221 7.15 2.44 19.27
C ARG A 221 5.72 2.70 18.81
N LEU A 222 4.74 2.42 19.67
CA LEU A 222 3.31 2.61 19.36
C LEU A 222 2.96 4.10 19.16
N LEU A 223 3.51 4.99 19.97
CA LEU A 223 3.35 6.44 19.80
C LEU A 223 3.94 6.92 18.48
N LEU A 224 5.12 6.42 18.12
CA LEU A 224 5.76 6.75 16.84
C LEU A 224 4.92 6.25 15.67
N ALA A 225 4.46 4.99 15.70
CA ALA A 225 3.61 4.41 14.65
C ALA A 225 2.30 5.19 14.46
N ARG A 226 1.63 5.58 15.53
CA ARG A 226 0.45 6.44 15.47
C ARG A 226 0.75 7.84 14.94
N SER A 227 1.94 8.36 15.24
CA SER A 227 2.38 9.67 14.72
C SER A 227 2.63 9.61 13.21
N GLU A 228 3.13 8.50 12.67
CA GLU A 228 3.24 8.29 11.22
C GLU A 228 1.85 8.31 10.55
N ILE A 229 0.87 7.60 11.12
CA ILE A 229 -0.52 7.63 10.62
C ILE A 229 -1.11 9.05 10.68
N ALA A 230 -0.87 9.77 11.79
CA ALA A 230 -1.35 11.15 11.92
C ALA A 230 -0.74 12.07 10.86
N ARG A 231 0.56 11.90 10.52
CA ARG A 231 1.21 12.61 9.41
C ARG A 231 0.53 12.29 8.08
N ASP A 232 0.28 11.02 7.78
CA ASP A 232 -0.33 10.59 6.53
C ASP A 232 -1.77 11.11 6.37
N ASN A 233 -2.47 11.30 7.49
CA ASN A 233 -3.78 11.95 7.57
C ASN A 233 -3.72 13.49 7.62
N LEU A 234 -2.58 14.10 7.32
CA LEU A 234 -2.34 15.55 7.36
C LEU A 234 -2.59 16.21 8.74
N ALA A 235 -2.57 15.43 9.82
CA ALA A 235 -2.71 15.91 11.20
C ALA A 235 -1.34 16.23 11.83
N GLY A 236 -0.57 17.13 11.21
CA GLY A 236 0.84 17.39 11.53
C GLY A 236 1.12 17.75 12.99
N GLU A 237 0.24 18.52 13.65
CA GLU A 237 0.42 18.84 15.07
C GLU A 237 0.27 17.62 15.99
N ALA A 238 -0.69 16.72 15.69
CA ALA A 238 -0.87 15.49 16.45
C ALA A 238 0.32 14.55 16.24
N ALA A 239 0.82 14.45 15.00
CA ALA A 239 2.02 13.70 14.65
C ALA A 239 3.25 14.22 15.42
N ALA A 240 3.47 15.54 15.44
CA ALA A 240 4.60 16.15 16.15
C ALA A 240 4.54 15.90 17.66
N ARG A 241 3.35 16.07 18.29
CA ARG A 241 3.18 15.78 19.73
C ARG A 241 3.50 14.35 20.08
N GLY A 242 2.98 13.38 19.32
CA GLY A 242 3.25 11.96 19.55
C GLY A 242 4.72 11.60 19.34
N ALA A 243 5.36 12.14 18.30
CA ALA A 243 6.79 11.95 18.03
C ALA A 243 7.68 12.51 19.20
N LEU A 244 7.34 13.66 19.75
CA LEU A 244 8.05 14.24 20.89
C LEU A 244 7.92 13.37 22.15
N GLU A 245 6.75 12.80 22.43
CA GLU A 245 6.57 11.88 23.55
C GLU A 245 7.35 10.58 23.32
N ALA A 246 7.28 10.00 22.11
CA ALA A 246 8.06 8.82 21.73
C ALA A 246 9.57 9.06 21.91
N ARG A 247 10.07 10.22 21.46
CA ARG A 247 11.49 10.61 21.60
C ARG A 247 11.95 10.63 23.06
N ARG A 248 11.13 11.20 23.95
CA ARG A 248 11.45 11.21 25.39
C ARG A 248 11.60 9.79 25.96
N LEU A 249 10.70 8.89 25.58
CA LEU A 249 10.74 7.51 26.03
C LEU A 249 11.93 6.74 25.47
N PHE A 250 12.22 6.87 24.16
CA PHE A 250 13.39 6.27 23.52
C PHE A 250 14.71 6.81 24.13
N SER A 251 14.80 8.13 24.37
CA SER A 251 15.97 8.74 25.00
C SER A 251 16.17 8.22 26.43
N ALA A 252 15.11 8.07 27.21
CA ALA A 252 15.17 7.52 28.55
C ALA A 252 15.60 6.04 28.56
N ALA A 253 15.26 5.29 27.51
CA ALA A 253 15.65 3.89 27.32
C ALA A 253 17.06 3.73 26.71
N GLY A 254 17.72 4.81 26.27
CA GLY A 254 19.00 4.75 25.56
C GLY A 254 18.90 4.17 24.15
N ASP A 255 17.70 4.18 23.56
CA ASP A 255 17.44 3.66 22.21
C ASP A 255 17.72 4.75 21.15
N ALA A 256 18.97 4.85 20.72
CA ALA A 256 19.40 5.81 19.70
C ALA A 256 18.68 5.59 18.35
N VAL A 257 18.34 4.36 17.97
CA VAL A 257 17.61 4.05 16.74
C VAL A 257 16.17 4.57 16.83
N GLY A 258 15.51 4.37 17.95
CA GLY A 258 14.18 4.93 18.20
C GLY A 258 14.17 6.45 18.15
N VAL A 259 15.19 7.10 18.76
CA VAL A 259 15.36 8.57 18.68
C VAL A 259 15.57 9.00 17.22
N ALA A 260 16.44 8.34 16.46
CA ALA A 260 16.69 8.67 15.04
C ALA A 260 15.41 8.57 14.20
N LYS A 261 14.58 7.55 14.40
CA LYS A 261 13.27 7.42 13.72
C LYS A 261 12.30 8.55 14.07
N THR A 262 12.33 9.07 15.32
CA THR A 262 11.50 10.24 15.67
C THR A 262 11.99 11.50 14.97
N HIS A 263 13.30 11.70 14.84
CA HIS A 263 13.88 12.80 14.06
C HIS A 263 13.53 12.68 12.57
N GLN A 264 13.58 11.46 12.00
CA GLN A 264 13.11 11.19 10.63
C GLN A 264 11.65 11.63 10.43
N LEU A 265 10.75 11.30 11.36
CA LEU A 265 9.36 11.75 11.28
C LEU A 265 9.25 13.28 11.37
N MET A 266 10.02 13.93 12.25
CA MET A 266 10.04 15.39 12.35
C MET A 266 10.56 16.04 11.07
N ALA A 267 11.58 15.45 10.43
CA ALA A 267 12.08 15.87 9.13
C ALA A 267 10.99 15.84 8.04
N ARG A 268 10.22 14.74 7.97
CA ARG A 268 9.09 14.61 7.04
C ARG A 268 8.00 15.64 7.29
N LEU A 269 7.70 15.95 8.55
CA LEU A 269 6.75 17.00 8.91
C LEU A 269 7.26 18.40 8.52
N ALA A 270 8.56 18.68 8.69
CA ALA A 270 9.19 19.92 8.22
C ALA A 270 9.12 20.01 6.69
N PHE A 271 9.48 18.94 5.98
CA PHE A 271 9.40 18.87 4.52
C PHE A 271 7.98 19.16 4.00
N GLN A 272 6.94 18.55 4.60
CA GLN A 272 5.54 18.78 4.21
C GLN A 272 5.09 20.24 4.40
N ARG A 273 5.70 20.99 5.33
CA ARG A 273 5.46 22.43 5.55
C ARG A 273 6.30 23.33 4.64
N GLY A 274 7.16 22.76 3.78
CA GLY A 274 8.10 23.52 2.97
C GLY A 274 9.34 24.01 3.74
N ASP A 275 9.52 23.60 5.00
CA ASP A 275 10.71 23.90 5.80
C ASP A 275 11.83 22.90 5.46
N PHE A 276 12.43 23.08 4.29
CA PHE A 276 13.50 22.20 3.81
C PHE A 276 14.78 22.30 4.65
N PRO A 277 15.22 23.49 5.12
CA PRO A 277 16.34 23.56 6.06
C PRO A 277 16.07 22.80 7.36
N GLY A 278 14.89 22.96 7.98
CA GLY A 278 14.53 22.20 9.18
C GLY A 278 14.49 20.69 8.93
N SER A 279 14.05 20.26 7.74
CA SER A 279 14.09 18.84 7.35
C SER A 279 15.52 18.31 7.25
N LEU A 280 16.46 19.10 6.72
CA LEU A 280 17.88 18.75 6.66
C LEU A 280 18.47 18.57 8.06
N ASP A 281 18.25 19.55 8.96
CA ASP A 281 18.78 19.52 10.33
C ASP A 281 18.31 18.26 11.08
N GLU A 282 17.03 17.94 10.99
CA GLU A 282 16.45 16.77 11.65
C GLU A 282 17.02 15.44 11.08
N ASN A 283 17.15 15.31 9.76
CA ASN A 283 17.71 14.10 9.12
C ASN A 283 19.22 13.96 9.38
N MET A 284 19.97 15.06 9.36
CA MET A 284 21.41 15.04 9.69
C MET A 284 21.64 14.61 11.14
N TYR A 285 20.87 15.13 12.07
CA TYR A 285 20.93 14.72 13.48
C TYR A 285 20.55 13.24 13.65
N ALA A 286 19.55 12.74 12.90
CA ALA A 286 19.21 11.32 12.90
C ALA A 286 20.38 10.44 12.42
N LEU A 287 21.15 10.89 11.42
CA LEU A 287 22.35 10.18 10.95
C LEU A 287 23.48 10.18 11.99
N GLU A 288 23.71 11.29 12.67
CA GLU A 288 24.71 11.39 13.75
C GLU A 288 24.40 10.38 14.88
N LEU A 289 23.14 10.25 15.27
CA LEU A 289 22.70 9.26 16.28
C LEU A 289 22.96 7.83 15.85
N LEU A 290 23.08 7.56 14.56
CA LEU A 290 23.35 6.24 13.99
C LEU A 290 24.84 5.97 13.74
N GLU A 291 25.74 6.88 14.11
CA GLU A 291 27.19 6.64 14.03
C GLU A 291 27.54 5.40 14.85
N GLY A 292 28.08 4.38 14.17
CA GLY A 292 28.40 3.08 14.75
C GLY A 292 27.24 2.06 14.77
N ASN A 293 26.02 2.47 14.48
CA ASN A 293 24.89 1.56 14.26
C ASN A 293 24.74 1.29 12.76
N ARG A 294 24.86 0.02 12.37
CA ARG A 294 24.83 -0.39 10.96
C ARG A 294 23.43 -0.87 10.56
N ASP A 295 22.44 0.03 10.58
CA ASP A 295 21.16 -0.22 9.92
C ASP A 295 21.14 0.43 8.51
N PRO A 296 21.56 -0.29 7.45
CA PRO A 296 21.65 0.28 6.10
C PRO A 296 20.28 0.70 5.55
N ARG A 297 19.17 0.11 6.03
CA ARG A 297 17.81 0.49 5.60
C ARG A 297 17.46 1.87 6.12
N LEU A 298 17.64 2.10 7.40
CA LEU A 298 17.33 3.40 8.00
C LEU A 298 18.25 4.50 7.44
N ILE A 299 19.55 4.22 7.35
CA ILE A 299 20.53 5.16 6.75
C ILE A 299 20.16 5.46 5.29
N GLY A 300 19.80 4.45 4.50
CA GLY A 300 19.39 4.64 3.11
C GLY A 300 18.13 5.51 2.97
N ARG A 301 17.14 5.34 3.85
CA ARG A 301 15.93 6.18 3.87
C ARG A 301 16.25 7.63 4.24
N LEU A 302 17.05 7.85 5.27
CA LEU A 302 17.50 9.20 5.66
C LEU A 302 18.27 9.88 4.50
N ALA A 303 19.11 9.12 3.79
CA ALA A 303 19.83 9.63 2.63
C ALA A 303 18.88 10.02 1.48
N ILE A 304 17.80 9.27 1.21
CA ILE A 304 16.76 9.67 0.24
C ILE A 304 16.13 11.00 0.68
N GLU A 305 15.76 11.14 1.94
CA GLU A 305 15.08 12.31 2.47
C GLU A 305 15.98 13.56 2.46
N LEU A 306 17.27 13.39 2.75
CA LEU A 306 18.28 14.45 2.57
C LEU A 306 18.38 14.87 1.10
N GLY A 307 18.49 13.90 0.20
CA GLY A 307 18.49 14.17 -1.24
C GLY A 307 17.25 14.96 -1.68
N ASN A 308 16.06 14.58 -1.20
CA ASN A 308 14.82 15.29 -1.50
C ASN A 308 14.86 16.73 -0.99
N SER A 309 15.31 16.96 0.25
CA SER A 309 15.37 18.28 0.84
C SER A 309 16.37 19.19 0.11
N PHE A 310 17.54 18.67 -0.28
CA PHE A 310 18.50 19.42 -1.10
C PHE A 310 17.95 19.72 -2.50
N ALA A 311 17.24 18.78 -3.14
CA ALA A 311 16.64 18.99 -4.45
C ALA A 311 15.61 20.13 -4.44
N MET A 312 14.91 20.34 -3.33
CA MET A 312 13.92 21.41 -3.17
C MET A 312 14.55 22.79 -2.85
N LEU A 313 15.80 22.84 -2.43
CA LEU A 313 16.50 24.10 -2.14
C LEU A 313 17.03 24.82 -3.38
N GLY A 314 17.05 24.16 -4.54
CA GLY A 314 17.36 24.79 -5.81
C GLY A 314 18.52 24.16 -6.59
N ALA A 315 18.77 24.73 -7.77
CA ALA A 315 19.72 24.18 -8.74
C ALA A 315 21.18 24.14 -8.24
N ASP A 316 21.60 25.12 -7.46
CA ASP A 316 22.99 25.26 -7.00
C ASP A 316 23.41 24.12 -6.08
N VAL A 317 22.48 23.51 -5.34
CA VAL A 317 22.72 22.41 -4.40
C VAL A 317 22.29 21.04 -4.96
N LYS A 318 21.81 21.00 -6.20
CA LYS A 318 21.37 19.77 -6.88
C LYS A 318 22.48 18.69 -6.93
N PRO A 319 23.78 19.00 -7.12
CA PRO A 319 24.84 17.99 -7.03
C PRO A 319 24.91 17.29 -5.67
N ILE A 320 24.58 17.99 -4.58
CA ILE A 320 24.56 17.43 -3.23
C ILE A 320 23.40 16.43 -3.10
N ALA A 321 22.23 16.74 -3.68
CA ALA A 321 21.09 15.83 -3.71
C ALA A 321 21.46 14.52 -4.44
N ILE A 322 22.16 14.61 -5.57
CA ILE A 322 22.62 13.47 -6.36
C ILE A 322 23.53 12.56 -5.52
N ASP A 323 24.53 13.14 -4.82
CA ASP A 323 25.44 12.38 -3.95
C ASP A 323 24.69 11.63 -2.83
N TRP A 324 23.66 12.24 -2.24
CA TRP A 324 22.83 11.59 -1.24
C TRP A 324 22.00 10.44 -1.82
N TYR A 325 21.43 10.57 -3.01
CA TYR A 325 20.71 9.47 -3.67
C TYR A 325 21.65 8.30 -4.03
N GLU A 326 22.88 8.59 -4.47
CA GLU A 326 23.88 7.55 -4.74
C GLU A 326 24.28 6.79 -3.47
N ARG A 327 24.47 7.50 -2.36
CA ARG A 327 24.71 6.90 -1.04
C ARG A 327 23.53 6.02 -0.61
N ALA A 328 22.29 6.49 -0.79
CA ALA A 328 21.09 5.72 -0.50
C ALA A 328 21.07 4.41 -1.30
N ILE A 329 21.34 4.46 -2.60
CA ILE A 329 21.40 3.30 -3.48
C ILE A 329 22.45 2.29 -2.98
N LEU A 330 23.64 2.77 -2.58
CA LEU A 330 24.69 1.88 -2.07
C LEU A 330 24.25 1.14 -0.81
N MET A 331 23.63 1.84 0.15
CA MET A 331 23.15 1.26 1.41
C MET A 331 22.01 0.26 1.17
N LEU A 332 21.00 0.65 0.39
CA LEU A 332 19.80 -0.16 0.16
C LEU A 332 20.06 -1.41 -0.67
N ARG A 333 21.00 -1.35 -1.62
CA ARG A 333 21.46 -2.53 -2.36
C ARG A 333 22.07 -3.60 -1.45
N SER A 334 22.82 -3.20 -0.43
CA SER A 334 23.48 -4.13 0.49
C SER A 334 22.50 -5.01 1.28
N VAL A 335 21.26 -4.57 1.41
CA VAL A 335 20.19 -5.26 2.17
C VAL A 335 19.00 -5.68 1.30
N SER A 336 19.10 -5.50 -0.02
CA SER A 336 18.06 -5.85 -0.99
C SER A 336 16.69 -5.23 -0.65
N ASP A 337 16.69 -3.98 -0.17
CA ASP A 337 15.45 -3.24 0.08
C ASP A 337 14.94 -2.66 -1.26
N TRP A 338 14.25 -3.50 -2.02
CA TRP A 338 13.85 -3.21 -3.40
C TRP A 338 12.89 -2.02 -3.50
N LEU A 339 12.00 -1.84 -2.52
CA LEU A 339 11.03 -0.75 -2.49
C LEU A 339 11.73 0.61 -2.38
N GLU A 340 12.57 0.78 -1.34
CA GLU A 340 13.31 2.03 -1.14
C GLU A 340 14.38 2.23 -2.23
N LEU A 341 14.94 1.14 -2.76
CA LEU A 341 15.89 1.20 -3.88
C LEU A 341 15.22 1.74 -5.15
N SER A 342 13.98 1.33 -5.44
CA SER A 342 13.18 1.90 -6.54
C SER A 342 13.01 3.41 -6.38
N ARG A 343 12.65 3.87 -5.18
CA ARG A 343 12.50 5.30 -4.87
C ARG A 343 13.81 6.07 -5.04
N ALA A 344 14.94 5.51 -4.56
CA ALA A 344 16.24 6.16 -4.68
C ALA A 344 16.66 6.32 -6.15
N TYR A 345 16.50 5.26 -6.98
CA TYR A 345 16.77 5.34 -8.41
C TYR A 345 15.85 6.32 -9.13
N HIS A 346 14.56 6.34 -8.80
CA HIS A 346 13.59 7.28 -9.36
C HIS A 346 14.00 8.74 -9.06
N ASN A 347 14.30 9.06 -7.80
CA ASN A 347 14.65 10.41 -7.40
C ASN A 347 15.99 10.87 -8.02
N LEU A 348 16.96 9.95 -8.12
CA LEU A 348 18.20 10.22 -8.84
C LEU A 348 17.93 10.51 -10.32
N ALA A 349 17.07 9.71 -10.97
CA ALA A 349 16.70 9.92 -12.36
C ALA A 349 16.05 11.30 -12.59
N VAL A 350 15.15 11.72 -11.72
CA VAL A 350 14.54 13.06 -11.76
C VAL A 350 15.61 14.14 -11.59
N ALA A 351 16.54 13.97 -10.64
CA ALA A 351 17.57 14.96 -10.38
C ALA A 351 18.53 15.18 -11.55
N ILE A 352 18.87 14.13 -12.31
CA ILE A 352 19.80 14.24 -13.46
C ILE A 352 19.11 14.40 -14.81
N GLY A 353 17.85 13.95 -14.93
CA GLY A 353 17.15 13.77 -16.21
C GLY A 353 16.88 15.07 -16.95
N GLU A 354 16.79 16.20 -16.26
CA GLU A 354 16.64 17.51 -16.90
C GLU A 354 17.85 17.89 -17.76
N ALA A 355 19.07 17.66 -17.22
CA ALA A 355 20.31 17.95 -17.95
C ALA A 355 20.76 16.78 -18.84
N HIS A 356 20.50 15.56 -18.42
CA HIS A 356 20.95 14.32 -19.06
C HIS A 356 19.79 13.32 -19.18
N PRO A 357 18.82 13.54 -20.11
CA PRO A 357 17.62 12.72 -20.21
C PRO A 357 17.89 11.22 -20.44
N GLN A 358 18.95 10.88 -21.19
CA GLN A 358 19.30 9.47 -21.44
C GLN A 358 19.76 8.78 -20.16
N ASP A 359 20.63 9.42 -19.36
CA ASP A 359 21.10 8.86 -18.09
C ASP A 359 19.91 8.71 -17.11
N GLY A 360 18.99 9.69 -17.13
CA GLY A 360 17.74 9.63 -16.38
C GLY A 360 16.91 8.38 -16.74
N LEU A 361 16.72 8.11 -18.03
CA LEU A 361 16.02 6.92 -18.50
C LEU A 361 16.68 5.62 -18.05
N ASP A 362 18.03 5.55 -18.03
CA ASP A 362 18.76 4.39 -17.57
C ASP A 362 18.54 4.13 -16.07
N TYR A 363 18.44 5.18 -15.26
CA TYR A 363 18.10 5.06 -13.84
C TYR A 363 16.61 4.74 -13.62
N LEU A 364 15.69 5.25 -14.44
CA LEU A 364 14.28 4.84 -14.39
C LEU A 364 14.08 3.36 -14.75
N ALA A 365 14.89 2.83 -15.67
CA ALA A 365 14.88 1.40 -15.95
C ALA A 365 15.30 0.57 -14.71
N LYS A 366 16.33 1.02 -13.97
CA LYS A 366 16.75 0.40 -12.70
C LYS A 366 15.69 0.56 -11.60
N ALA A 367 15.02 1.72 -11.55
CA ALA A 367 13.91 1.95 -10.62
C ALA A 367 12.76 0.97 -10.86
N ARG A 368 12.39 0.77 -12.12
CA ARG A 368 11.36 -0.19 -12.52
C ARG A 368 11.76 -1.64 -12.20
N GLU A 369 13.00 -2.04 -12.50
CA GLU A 369 13.50 -3.38 -12.14
C GLU A 369 13.42 -3.61 -10.61
N ALA A 370 13.78 -2.60 -9.82
CA ALA A 370 13.67 -2.68 -8.36
C ALA A 370 12.19 -2.74 -7.91
N ALA A 371 11.30 -1.96 -8.52
CA ALA A 371 9.86 -2.00 -8.24
C ALA A 371 9.26 -3.37 -8.56
N ASP A 372 9.63 -3.97 -9.69
CA ASP A 372 9.16 -5.30 -10.08
C ASP A 372 9.63 -6.38 -9.07
N ARG A 373 10.88 -6.30 -8.60
CA ARG A 373 11.41 -7.19 -7.56
C ARG A 373 10.77 -6.96 -6.19
N GLY A 374 10.39 -5.72 -5.89
CA GLY A 374 9.69 -5.33 -4.67
C GLY A 374 8.18 -5.52 -4.72
N HIS A 375 7.65 -6.06 -5.83
CA HIS A 375 6.20 -6.21 -6.08
C HIS A 375 5.42 -4.90 -5.92
N ASP A 376 6.02 -3.77 -6.33
CA ASP A 376 5.40 -2.45 -6.28
C ASP A 376 5.03 -1.93 -7.69
N PRO A 377 3.86 -2.33 -8.23
CA PRO A 377 3.42 -1.89 -9.55
C PRO A 377 3.12 -0.38 -9.62
N ARG A 378 2.88 0.29 -8.47
CA ARG A 378 2.70 1.75 -8.42
C ARG A 378 3.99 2.46 -8.78
N SER A 379 5.10 2.15 -8.10
CA SER A 379 6.42 2.73 -8.39
C SER A 379 6.88 2.40 -9.82
N ALA A 380 6.59 1.19 -10.32
CA ALA A 380 6.86 0.84 -11.71
C ALA A 380 6.08 1.73 -12.70
N GLY A 381 4.80 2.01 -12.42
CA GLY A 381 3.97 2.92 -13.22
C GLY A 381 4.50 4.36 -13.21
N TRP A 382 4.87 4.88 -12.05
CA TRP A 382 5.43 6.22 -11.91
C TRP A 382 6.80 6.37 -12.60
N ALA A 383 7.65 5.35 -12.57
CA ALA A 383 8.92 5.37 -13.31
C ALA A 383 8.70 5.48 -14.84
N LEU A 384 7.66 4.83 -15.37
CA LEU A 384 7.28 4.98 -16.78
C LEU A 384 6.77 6.39 -17.07
N LEU A 385 5.90 6.98 -16.23
CA LEU A 385 5.36 8.32 -16.41
C LEU A 385 6.47 9.38 -16.43
N THR A 386 7.40 9.31 -15.50
CA THR A 386 8.57 10.21 -15.46
C THR A 386 9.45 10.04 -16.71
N GLY A 387 9.57 8.81 -17.21
CA GLY A 387 10.30 8.51 -18.44
C GLY A 387 9.69 9.15 -19.68
N VAL A 388 8.38 9.38 -19.72
CA VAL A 388 7.71 10.05 -20.85
C VAL A 388 8.30 11.44 -21.10
N GLU A 389 8.46 12.27 -20.06
CA GLU A 389 9.02 13.62 -20.19
C GLU A 389 10.44 13.60 -20.77
N MET A 390 11.28 12.69 -20.27
CA MET A 390 12.67 12.55 -20.75
C MET A 390 12.72 12.07 -22.21
N ARG A 391 11.86 11.13 -22.60
CA ARG A 391 11.74 10.68 -23.99
C ARG A 391 11.24 11.77 -24.92
N LEU A 392 10.28 12.59 -24.47
CA LEU A 392 9.80 13.74 -25.20
C LEU A 392 10.92 14.77 -25.41
N ALA A 393 11.79 14.97 -24.42
CA ALA A 393 12.97 15.84 -24.58
C ALA A 393 13.97 15.30 -25.61
N LEU A 394 14.07 13.96 -25.77
CA LEU A 394 14.90 13.29 -26.76
C LEU A 394 14.23 13.12 -28.14
N GLY A 395 12.97 13.57 -28.30
CA GLY A 395 12.21 13.40 -29.54
C GLY A 395 11.69 11.98 -29.79
N GLN A 396 11.72 11.10 -28.80
CA GLN A 396 11.30 9.70 -28.87
C GLN A 396 9.79 9.57 -28.66
N MET A 397 8.97 10.05 -29.60
CA MET A 397 7.51 10.17 -29.46
C MET A 397 6.79 8.82 -29.32
N ASP A 398 7.18 7.82 -30.11
CA ASP A 398 6.51 6.51 -30.11
C ASP A 398 6.85 5.71 -28.85
N GLU A 399 8.06 5.87 -28.32
CA GLU A 399 8.48 5.32 -27.04
C GLU A 399 7.73 5.97 -25.88
N SER A 400 7.54 7.30 -25.93
CA SER A 400 6.76 8.06 -24.94
C SER A 400 5.32 7.55 -24.85
N GLU A 401 4.67 7.34 -25.99
CA GLU A 401 3.30 6.82 -26.06
C GLU A 401 3.20 5.39 -25.51
N ARG A 402 4.16 4.52 -25.86
CA ARG A 402 4.21 3.15 -25.35
C ARG A 402 4.37 3.10 -23.83
N ASP A 403 5.28 3.91 -23.27
CA ASP A 403 5.51 3.98 -21.85
C ASP A 403 4.28 4.53 -21.12
N ASN A 404 3.65 5.58 -21.66
CA ASN A 404 2.43 6.14 -21.09
C ASN A 404 1.26 5.14 -21.07
N GLU A 405 1.08 4.37 -22.15
CA GLU A 405 0.05 3.33 -22.22
C GLU A 405 0.35 2.16 -21.26
N GLN A 406 1.61 1.79 -21.09
CA GLN A 406 2.00 0.78 -20.10
C GLN A 406 1.74 1.26 -18.67
N ALA A 407 2.07 2.51 -18.36
CA ALA A 407 1.77 3.14 -17.08
C ALA A 407 0.26 3.18 -16.81
N PHE A 408 -0.54 3.56 -17.82
CA PHE A 408 -1.99 3.55 -17.72
C PHE A 408 -2.54 2.19 -17.27
N ARG A 409 -2.08 1.09 -17.89
CA ARG A 409 -2.54 -0.27 -17.55
C ARG A 409 -2.21 -0.67 -16.12
N LEU A 410 -1.03 -0.29 -15.62
CA LEU A 410 -0.62 -0.57 -14.24
C LEU A 410 -1.44 0.25 -13.25
N LEU A 411 -1.53 1.56 -13.44
CA LEU A 411 -2.15 2.50 -12.51
C LEU A 411 -3.68 2.41 -12.51
N GLN A 412 -4.29 2.00 -13.63
CA GLN A 412 -5.72 1.73 -13.73
C GLN A 412 -6.15 0.58 -12.82
N ARG A 413 -5.35 -0.51 -12.78
CA ARG A 413 -5.62 -1.65 -11.89
C ARG A 413 -5.54 -1.28 -10.43
N LEU A 414 -4.70 -0.30 -10.09
CA LEU A 414 -4.51 0.21 -8.74
C LEU A 414 -5.50 1.32 -8.38
N ALA A 415 -6.30 1.77 -9.36
CA ALA A 415 -7.19 2.93 -9.23
C ALA A 415 -6.44 4.18 -8.69
N ASP A 416 -5.16 4.37 -9.09
CA ASP A 416 -4.32 5.50 -8.65
C ASP A 416 -4.78 6.80 -9.33
N PRO A 417 -5.42 7.74 -8.61
CA PRO A 417 -6.01 8.92 -9.22
C PRO A 417 -4.95 9.89 -9.76
N LEU A 418 -3.82 10.07 -9.05
CA LEU A 418 -2.72 10.95 -9.45
C LEU A 418 -2.00 10.39 -10.68
N GLY A 419 -1.66 9.10 -10.66
CA GLY A 419 -1.00 8.49 -11.79
C GLY A 419 -1.87 8.47 -13.05
N LEU A 420 -3.18 8.29 -12.90
CA LEU A 420 -4.11 8.35 -14.05
C LEU A 420 -4.32 9.76 -14.57
N GLU A 421 -4.24 10.77 -13.72
CA GLU A 421 -4.23 12.17 -14.13
C GLU A 421 -2.98 12.50 -14.96
N GLN A 422 -1.80 12.10 -14.46
CA GLN A 422 -0.54 12.30 -15.17
C GLN A 422 -0.52 11.59 -16.54
N VAL A 423 -1.16 10.42 -16.65
CA VAL A 423 -1.36 9.72 -17.94
C VAL A 423 -2.08 10.62 -18.94
N GLU A 424 -3.16 11.30 -18.53
CA GLU A 424 -3.93 12.19 -19.39
C GLU A 424 -3.14 13.45 -19.76
N LEU A 425 -2.39 14.03 -18.82
CA LEU A 425 -1.47 15.16 -19.12
C LEU A 425 -0.43 14.75 -20.16
N ASN A 426 0.19 13.59 -20.00
CA ASN A 426 1.17 13.07 -20.94
C ASN A 426 0.56 12.80 -22.33
N ARG A 427 -0.68 12.27 -22.40
CA ARG A 427 -1.42 12.12 -23.67
C ARG A 427 -1.60 13.45 -24.36
N GLY A 428 -2.02 14.46 -23.59
CA GLY A 428 -2.15 15.83 -24.10
C GLY A 428 -0.84 16.36 -24.68
N GLU A 429 0.27 16.19 -23.96
CA GLU A 429 1.58 16.69 -24.39
C GLU A 429 2.14 15.95 -25.60
N ILE A 430 2.02 14.63 -25.66
CA ILE A 430 2.42 13.82 -26.82
C ILE A 430 1.64 14.27 -28.07
N ALA A 431 0.32 14.42 -27.94
CA ALA A 431 -0.54 14.87 -29.05
C ALA A 431 -0.22 16.31 -29.48
N GLU A 432 0.02 17.22 -28.50
CA GLU A 432 0.42 18.62 -28.78
C GLU A 432 1.72 18.68 -29.59
N ARG A 433 2.73 17.88 -29.21
CA ARG A 433 4.02 17.84 -29.95
C ARG A 433 3.90 17.22 -31.33
N ARG A 434 2.91 16.37 -31.57
CA ARG A 434 2.56 15.82 -32.90
C ARG A 434 1.70 16.77 -33.74
N GLY A 435 1.25 17.91 -33.18
CA GLY A 435 0.31 18.83 -33.85
C GLY A 435 -1.13 18.33 -33.93
N GLN A 436 -1.48 17.32 -33.12
CA GLN A 436 -2.82 16.73 -33.01
C GLN A 436 -3.64 17.48 -31.97
N TRP A 437 -4.09 18.70 -32.35
CA TRP A 437 -4.65 19.68 -31.40
C TRP A 437 -5.91 19.20 -30.69
N GLU A 438 -6.81 18.49 -31.39
CA GLU A 438 -8.04 17.94 -30.82
C GLU A 438 -7.74 16.84 -29.80
N ASP A 439 -6.75 15.98 -30.07
CA ASP A 439 -6.32 14.92 -29.14
C ASP A 439 -5.62 15.52 -27.92
N ALA A 440 -4.82 16.56 -28.13
CA ALA A 440 -4.19 17.30 -27.05
C ALA A 440 -5.23 17.94 -26.11
N GLU A 441 -6.26 18.56 -26.68
CA GLU A 441 -7.36 19.14 -25.91
C GLU A 441 -8.12 18.07 -25.11
N ARG A 442 -8.37 16.90 -25.69
CA ARG A 442 -9.01 15.78 -24.98
C ARG A 442 -8.16 15.31 -23.80
N GLY A 443 -6.84 15.17 -23.98
CA GLY A 443 -5.93 14.76 -22.92
C GLY A 443 -5.95 15.74 -21.74
N TYR A 444 -5.73 17.02 -22.00
CA TYR A 444 -5.71 18.04 -20.94
C TYR A 444 -7.07 18.23 -20.27
N SER A 445 -8.18 18.18 -21.03
CA SER A 445 -9.53 18.23 -20.45
C SER A 445 -9.83 17.00 -19.58
N GLY A 446 -9.39 15.82 -20.01
CA GLY A 446 -9.50 14.58 -19.22
C GLY A 446 -8.74 14.66 -17.91
N ALA A 447 -7.55 15.28 -17.89
CA ALA A 447 -6.80 15.54 -16.66
C ALA A 447 -7.59 16.49 -15.73
N VAL A 448 -8.14 17.59 -16.25
CA VAL A 448 -8.98 18.54 -15.48
C VAL A 448 -10.18 17.84 -14.84
N GLU A 449 -10.92 17.02 -15.60
CA GLU A 449 -12.08 16.29 -15.06
C GLU A 449 -11.68 15.35 -13.94
N ARG A 450 -10.55 14.68 -14.09
CA ARG A 450 -10.03 13.74 -13.10
C ARG A 450 -9.62 14.46 -11.82
N CYS A 451 -8.89 15.55 -11.93
CA CYS A 451 -8.52 16.39 -10.79
C CYS A 451 -9.74 16.86 -10.01
N ARG A 452 -10.77 17.36 -10.68
CA ARG A 452 -12.03 17.78 -10.04
C ARG A 452 -12.73 16.64 -9.31
N LYS A 453 -12.80 15.48 -9.95
CA LYS A 453 -13.43 14.29 -9.35
C LYS A 453 -12.77 13.86 -8.03
N PHE A 454 -11.47 14.03 -7.92
CA PHE A 454 -10.69 13.58 -6.77
C PHE A 454 -10.22 14.71 -5.85
N GLY A 455 -10.58 15.97 -6.13
CA GLY A 455 -10.21 17.12 -5.32
C GLY A 455 -8.72 17.48 -5.35
N LEU A 456 -8.05 17.25 -6.48
CA LEU A 456 -6.61 17.48 -6.68
C LEU A 456 -6.37 18.93 -7.16
N GLY A 457 -6.52 19.91 -6.27
CA GLY A 457 -6.54 21.32 -6.65
C GLY A 457 -5.25 21.84 -7.29
N ALA A 458 -4.08 21.44 -6.79
CA ALA A 458 -2.79 21.84 -7.36
C ALA A 458 -2.55 21.27 -8.77
N ASP A 459 -2.95 20.02 -8.98
CA ASP A 459 -2.82 19.33 -10.27
C ASP A 459 -3.88 19.85 -11.25
N GLU A 460 -5.09 20.19 -10.76
CA GLU A 460 -6.10 20.88 -11.57
C GLU A 460 -5.56 22.22 -12.08
N ALA A 461 -4.88 23.00 -11.23
CA ALA A 461 -4.31 24.27 -11.64
C ALA A 461 -3.31 24.11 -12.80
N GLU A 462 -2.45 23.09 -12.73
CA GLU A 462 -1.50 22.77 -13.80
C GLU A 462 -2.20 22.30 -15.08
N ALA A 463 -3.16 21.39 -14.99
CA ALA A 463 -3.93 20.90 -16.13
C ALA A 463 -4.68 22.03 -16.84
N GLN A 464 -5.30 22.95 -16.08
CA GLN A 464 -5.96 24.14 -16.62
C GLN A 464 -4.97 25.08 -17.32
N PHE A 465 -3.79 25.27 -16.76
CA PHE A 465 -2.74 26.06 -17.39
C PHE A 465 -2.27 25.46 -18.73
N ARG A 466 -2.04 24.15 -18.78
CA ARG A 466 -1.66 23.44 -20.01
C ARG A 466 -2.76 23.56 -21.07
N LEU A 467 -4.03 23.44 -20.68
CA LEU A 467 -5.19 23.64 -21.55
C LEU A 467 -5.27 25.09 -22.07
N ALA A 468 -5.07 26.08 -21.21
CA ALA A 468 -5.03 27.50 -21.59
C ALA A 468 -3.93 27.78 -22.60
N ARG A 469 -2.73 27.22 -22.38
CA ARG A 469 -1.60 27.36 -23.31
C ARG A 469 -1.89 26.73 -24.68
N LEU A 470 -2.49 25.54 -24.69
CA LEU A 470 -2.90 24.86 -25.92
C LEU A 470 -3.91 25.72 -26.73
N ARG A 471 -4.98 26.16 -26.06
CA ARG A 471 -6.03 26.97 -26.66
C ARG A 471 -5.50 28.30 -27.20
N SER A 472 -4.56 28.93 -26.52
CA SER A 472 -3.84 30.11 -26.99
C SER A 472 -3.08 29.82 -28.29
N LYS A 473 -2.40 28.68 -28.43
CA LYS A 473 -1.68 28.27 -29.64
C LYS A 473 -2.61 28.08 -30.85
N VAL A 474 -3.80 27.54 -30.63
CA VAL A 474 -4.81 27.36 -31.70
C VAL A 474 -5.71 28.58 -31.89
N ARG A 475 -5.43 29.68 -31.20
CA ARG A 475 -6.15 30.97 -31.24
C ARG A 475 -7.58 30.91 -30.74
N ASP A 476 -7.93 29.94 -29.92
CA ASP A 476 -9.18 29.98 -29.13
C ASP A 476 -8.96 30.85 -27.89
N TRP A 477 -8.99 32.18 -28.10
CA TRP A 477 -8.70 33.17 -27.06
C TRP A 477 -9.71 33.11 -25.90
N SER A 478 -10.98 32.84 -26.20
CA SER A 478 -12.06 32.75 -25.22
C SER A 478 -11.84 31.54 -24.27
N GLY A 479 -11.64 30.37 -24.86
CA GLY A 479 -11.39 29.15 -24.09
C GLY A 479 -10.05 29.18 -23.36
N ALA A 480 -9.01 29.80 -23.95
CA ALA A 480 -7.72 30.01 -23.32
C ALA A 480 -7.84 30.84 -22.03
N ARG A 481 -8.60 31.94 -22.08
CA ARG A 481 -8.84 32.83 -20.93
C ARG A 481 -9.63 32.14 -19.83
N GLU A 482 -10.68 31.42 -20.22
CA GLU A 482 -11.48 30.65 -19.23
C GLU A 482 -10.60 29.70 -18.42
N ALA A 483 -9.79 28.88 -19.11
CA ALA A 483 -8.91 27.93 -18.48
C ALA A 483 -7.81 28.63 -17.65
N PHE A 484 -7.24 29.75 -18.17
CA PHE A 484 -6.25 30.56 -17.45
C PHE A 484 -6.81 31.10 -16.13
N LEU A 485 -8.01 31.68 -16.13
CA LEU A 485 -8.66 32.19 -14.93
C LEU A 485 -8.96 31.08 -13.91
N GLN A 486 -9.23 29.87 -14.34
CA GLN A 486 -9.36 28.73 -13.42
C GLN A 486 -8.02 28.38 -12.79
N ALA A 487 -6.94 28.31 -13.56
CA ALA A 487 -5.60 28.09 -13.03
C ALA A 487 -5.19 29.20 -12.01
N GLU A 488 -5.49 30.46 -12.33
CA GLU A 488 -5.25 31.61 -11.42
C GLU A 488 -6.04 31.51 -10.11
N ARG A 489 -7.32 31.15 -10.19
CA ARG A 489 -8.17 30.94 -9.00
C ARG A 489 -7.69 29.81 -8.09
N LEU A 490 -7.08 28.81 -8.66
CA LEU A 490 -6.49 27.68 -7.95
C LEU A 490 -5.09 27.99 -7.41
N GLY A 491 -4.56 29.22 -7.66
CA GLY A 491 -3.29 29.67 -7.13
C GLY A 491 -2.08 29.00 -7.79
N LEU A 492 -2.09 28.82 -9.12
CA LEU A 492 -1.01 28.09 -9.82
C LEU A 492 0.40 28.59 -9.49
N PRO A 493 0.71 29.93 -9.49
CA PRO A 493 2.06 30.41 -9.19
C PRO A 493 2.56 30.01 -7.80
N GLU A 494 1.66 29.90 -6.82
CA GLU A 494 1.96 29.54 -5.45
C GLU A 494 2.13 28.03 -5.29
N VAL A 495 1.27 27.22 -5.93
CA VAL A 495 1.29 25.76 -5.81
C VAL A 495 2.29 25.09 -6.75
N ARG A 496 2.68 25.79 -7.83
CA ARG A 496 3.69 25.36 -8.83
C ARG A 496 4.65 26.51 -9.17
N PRO A 497 5.58 26.89 -8.28
CA PRO A 497 6.47 28.04 -8.50
C PRO A 497 7.34 27.92 -9.76
N ASN A 498 7.67 26.70 -10.20
CA ASN A 498 8.42 26.43 -11.44
C ASN A 498 7.66 26.84 -12.70
N LEU A 499 6.34 26.96 -12.64
CA LEU A 499 5.50 27.42 -13.76
C LEU A 499 5.18 28.92 -13.70
N ALA A 500 5.55 29.62 -12.63
CA ALA A 500 5.18 31.03 -12.41
C ALA A 500 5.58 31.95 -13.58
N LYS A 501 6.79 31.78 -14.13
CA LYS A 501 7.23 32.55 -15.29
C LYS A 501 6.40 32.25 -16.52
N ALA A 502 6.19 30.98 -16.87
CA ALA A 502 5.39 30.59 -18.03
C ALA A 502 3.93 31.03 -17.89
N PHE A 503 3.41 31.08 -16.67
CA PHE A 503 2.10 31.60 -16.35
C PHE A 503 1.99 33.11 -16.60
N ALA A 504 2.99 33.89 -16.17
CA ALA A 504 3.05 35.32 -16.43
C ALA A 504 3.18 35.63 -17.93
N ASP A 505 4.00 34.88 -18.66
CA ASP A 505 4.18 35.04 -20.12
C ASP A 505 2.84 34.75 -20.87
N LEU A 506 2.11 33.73 -20.45
CA LEU A 506 0.79 33.44 -21.03
C LEU A 506 -0.22 34.55 -20.71
N LYS A 507 -0.21 35.09 -19.49
CA LYS A 507 -1.06 36.23 -19.11
C LYS A 507 -0.83 37.42 -20.06
N GLN A 508 0.41 37.82 -20.26
CA GLN A 508 0.78 38.89 -21.17
C GLN A 508 0.27 38.60 -22.61
N THR A 509 0.40 37.37 -23.09
CA THR A 509 -0.09 36.97 -24.40
C THR A 509 -1.61 37.14 -24.54
N LEU A 510 -2.37 36.76 -23.51
CA LEU A 510 -3.84 36.90 -23.48
C LEU A 510 -4.29 38.35 -23.39
N ASP A 511 -3.55 39.18 -22.62
CA ASP A 511 -3.85 40.62 -22.48
C ASP A 511 -3.61 41.35 -23.82
N VAL A 512 -2.55 41.03 -24.57
CA VAL A 512 -2.27 41.57 -25.91
C VAL A 512 -3.34 41.15 -26.91
N ALA A 513 -3.82 39.92 -26.85
CA ALA A 513 -4.89 39.42 -27.75
C ALA A 513 -6.23 40.17 -27.57
N ASP A 514 -6.48 40.77 -26.41
CA ASP A 514 -7.68 41.61 -26.13
C ASP A 514 -7.51 43.09 -26.47
N GLY A 515 -6.34 43.48 -27.00
CA GLY A 515 -6.05 44.90 -27.27
C GLY A 515 -5.78 45.73 -26.02
N THR A 516 -5.53 45.11 -24.88
CA THR A 516 -5.09 45.77 -23.64
C THR A 516 -3.59 46.07 -23.77
N PRO A 517 -3.12 47.33 -23.64
CA PRO A 517 -1.68 47.62 -23.70
C PRO A 517 -0.97 46.93 -22.52
N PRO A 518 0.28 46.44 -22.71
CA PRO A 518 1.02 45.84 -21.64
C PRO A 518 1.15 46.82 -20.47
N ALA A 519 0.96 46.33 -19.24
CA ALA A 519 1.15 47.12 -18.02
C ALA A 519 2.55 47.75 -18.02
N ALA A 520 2.62 49.05 -17.80
CA ALA A 520 3.93 49.75 -17.70
C ALA A 520 4.76 49.08 -16.60
N PRO A 521 6.09 48.91 -16.82
CA PRO A 521 6.93 48.34 -15.77
C PRO A 521 6.79 49.15 -14.48
N SER A 522 6.61 48.49 -13.36
CA SER A 522 6.52 49.12 -12.05
C SER A 522 7.77 49.91 -11.78
N ALA A 523 7.63 51.16 -11.30
CA ALA A 523 8.72 52.12 -11.06
C ALA A 523 9.68 51.72 -9.91
N ASP A 524 9.60 50.48 -9.43
CA ASP A 524 10.38 49.94 -8.30
C ASP A 524 11.44 48.90 -8.71
N ASP A 525 11.93 48.89 -9.96
CA ASP A 525 13.08 48.06 -10.33
C ASP A 525 14.40 48.83 -10.01
N PRO A 526 15.24 48.38 -9.05
CA PRO A 526 16.43 49.13 -8.62
C PRO A 526 17.65 48.86 -9.51
N ALA A 527 17.51 48.72 -10.80
CA ALA A 527 18.61 48.52 -11.72
C ALA A 527 18.70 49.70 -12.71
N ASP A 528 19.21 50.85 -12.29
CA ASP A 528 19.98 51.80 -13.11
C ASP A 528 20.46 52.99 -12.27
N HIS A 529 21.52 52.80 -11.46
CA HIS A 529 22.42 53.87 -11.10
C HIS A 529 23.85 53.49 -11.49
N PRO A 530 24.51 54.26 -12.38
CA PRO A 530 25.91 54.05 -12.70
C PRO A 530 26.77 54.43 -11.48
N PRO A 531 27.91 53.75 -11.24
CA PRO A 531 28.79 54.07 -10.12
C PRO A 531 29.49 55.40 -10.36
N LEU A 532 29.46 56.28 -9.33
CA LEU A 532 30.40 57.37 -9.17
C LEU A 532 31.71 56.85 -8.57
#